data_55d07dd2885763fcff568ea585c45ecc
#
_entry.id   55d07dd2885763fcff568ea585c45ecc
#
_cell.length_a   1.000
_cell.length_b   1.000
_cell.length_c   1.000
_cell.angle_alpha   90.00
_cell.angle_beta   90.00
_cell.angle_gamma   90.00
#
_symmetry.space_group_name_H-M   'P 1'
#
loop_
_entity.id
_entity.type
_entity.pdbx_description
1 polymer ?
#
loop_
_entity_poly.entity_id
_entity_poly.type
_entity_poly.pdbx_seq_one_letter_code
_entity_poly.pdbx_strand_id
1 'polypeptide(L)'
;LLATLIIAHVVLAVWFAAITPYRTKGYELAINPETRQQIEMGDIGAPDELQHSNYVRNLMRTGQFPVLNPKDPDLYQNYQSHQPPLYYVLAAGWSKLTMTNPDLGSQQDGFKLRFLNIIFGALTVLSTYRLARAVKASESTALLAAMIPALLPMNLALSGAMSNDPLLFALTAWCLVMVAKGVTDGWDTRTAITAGILAGLAALTKTTAISIFAALFFAAAAGFVFKREGKRMGPLIAIGVGLAIAAPWWIRNLGVYGDPFAMNAFTASFGGTTQAADMQESVGVPQYWVKLVGLFVARSFIGTFGYMNIWLSSTGGLDGKMQVYDISLLVLVIGAVAGLFKIRTNSAASIVLGLYTLTIFVLFVRFNMQYFQAQARYLYPALAPISVLIAAGWSSIDRNKKGFAVLALSIALLLPMGMAFKNVPAGFEQRLQPMSKP
;
A
#
# COMPACT_ATOMS: atom_id res chain seq x y z
N LEU A 1 0.20 -15.97 -19.74
CA LEU A 1 1.19 -15.22 -18.96
C LEU A 1 0.56 -14.34 -17.89
N LEU A 2 -0.44 -13.48 -18.20
CA LEU A 2 -1.09 -12.66 -17.16
C LEU A 2 -1.77 -13.55 -16.10
N ALA A 3 -2.52 -14.57 -16.53
CA ALA A 3 -3.14 -15.52 -15.61
C ALA A 3 -2.09 -16.21 -14.73
N THR A 4 -0.93 -16.58 -15.28
CA THR A 4 0.18 -17.17 -14.54
C THR A 4 0.71 -16.22 -13.47
N LEU A 5 0.86 -14.92 -13.76
CA LEU A 5 1.27 -13.90 -12.79
C LEU A 5 0.24 -13.74 -11.66
N ILE A 6 -1.06 -13.73 -12.00
CA ILE A 6 -2.14 -13.65 -11.01
C ILE A 6 -2.15 -14.90 -10.12
N ILE A 7 -2.00 -16.09 -10.69
CA ILE A 7 -1.93 -17.35 -9.93
C ILE A 7 -0.70 -17.34 -9.01
N ALA A 8 0.47 -16.94 -9.53
CA ALA A 8 1.69 -16.81 -8.73
C ALA A 8 1.48 -15.83 -7.55
N HIS A 9 0.86 -14.68 -7.79
CA HIS A 9 0.50 -13.73 -6.73
C HIS A 9 -0.37 -14.38 -5.65
N VAL A 10 -1.46 -15.06 -6.06
CA VAL A 10 -2.37 -15.72 -5.13
C VAL A 10 -1.63 -16.78 -4.30
N VAL A 11 -0.86 -17.66 -4.94
CA VAL A 11 -0.12 -18.74 -4.24
C VAL A 11 0.89 -18.16 -3.24
N LEU A 12 1.67 -17.17 -3.65
CA LEU A 12 2.67 -16.55 -2.78
C LEU A 12 2.04 -15.72 -1.65
N ALA A 13 0.94 -15.00 -1.91
CA ALA A 13 0.21 -14.27 -0.88
C ALA A 13 -0.48 -15.22 0.11
N VAL A 14 -1.01 -16.37 -0.33
CA VAL A 14 -1.51 -17.46 0.53
C VAL A 14 -0.40 -17.98 1.43
N TRP A 15 0.82 -18.14 0.91
CA TRP A 15 1.96 -18.56 1.72
C TRP A 15 2.24 -17.51 2.82
N PHE A 16 2.31 -16.22 2.50
CA PHE A 16 2.46 -15.17 3.52
C PHE A 16 1.33 -15.18 4.54
N ALA A 17 0.08 -15.33 4.08
CA ALA A 17 -1.08 -15.44 4.97
C ALA A 17 -0.99 -16.63 5.93
N ALA A 18 -0.41 -17.75 5.49
CA ALA A 18 -0.29 -18.96 6.31
C ALA A 18 0.82 -18.87 7.36
N ILE A 19 1.95 -18.23 7.02
CA ILE A 19 3.12 -18.14 7.94
C ILE A 19 3.07 -16.97 8.90
N THR A 20 2.29 -15.92 8.59
CA THR A 20 2.19 -14.73 9.44
C THR A 20 1.32 -15.04 10.66
N PRO A 21 1.83 -14.88 11.90
CA PRO A 21 1.03 -15.01 13.11
C PRO A 21 -0.17 -14.04 13.10
N TYR A 22 -1.28 -14.43 13.72
CA TYR A 22 -2.48 -13.62 13.82
C TYR A 22 -2.87 -13.45 15.28
N ARG A 23 -3.00 -12.21 15.75
CA ARG A 23 -3.34 -11.89 17.15
C ARG A 23 -2.44 -12.63 18.14
N THR A 24 -1.17 -12.69 17.83
CA THR A 24 -0.17 -13.45 18.58
C THR A 24 0.76 -12.51 19.33
N LYS A 25 0.79 -12.61 20.65
CA LYS A 25 1.73 -11.88 21.48
C LYS A 25 3.16 -12.40 21.28
N GLY A 26 4.12 -11.55 21.53
CA GLY A 26 5.54 -11.91 21.45
C GLY A 26 6.46 -10.79 21.89
N TYR A 27 7.66 -10.74 21.34
CA TYR A 27 8.73 -9.87 21.81
C TYR A 27 9.43 -9.16 20.64
N GLU A 28 9.86 -7.93 20.85
CA GLU A 28 10.84 -7.32 19.95
C GLU A 28 12.23 -7.93 20.20
N LEU A 29 13.07 -8.00 19.17
CA LEU A 29 14.49 -8.38 19.30
C LEU A 29 15.35 -7.17 19.74
N ALA A 30 14.79 -6.35 20.63
CA ALA A 30 15.44 -5.18 21.19
C ALA A 30 15.20 -5.14 22.69
N ILE A 31 16.19 -4.63 23.41
CA ILE A 31 16.10 -4.42 24.86
C ILE A 31 15.81 -2.94 25.07
N ASN A 32 14.82 -2.63 25.89
CA ASN A 32 14.56 -1.27 26.33
C ASN A 32 15.79 -0.77 27.09
N PRO A 33 16.43 0.33 26.67
CA PRO A 33 17.66 0.81 27.30
C PRO A 33 17.46 1.29 28.73
N GLU A 34 16.26 1.73 29.11
CA GLU A 34 15.94 2.23 30.46
C GLU A 34 15.64 1.10 31.41
N THR A 35 14.74 0.18 31.01
CA THR A 35 14.30 -0.92 31.88
C THR A 35 15.23 -2.14 31.81
N ARG A 36 16.09 -2.22 30.81
CA ARG A 36 16.92 -3.40 30.45
C ARG A 36 16.11 -4.68 30.25
N GLN A 37 14.83 -4.54 29.96
CA GLN A 37 13.93 -5.65 29.66
C GLN A 37 13.63 -5.69 28.18
N GLN A 38 13.33 -6.87 27.68
CA GLN A 38 12.84 -7.06 26.32
C GLN A 38 11.42 -6.47 26.20
N ILE A 39 11.15 -5.80 25.08
CA ILE A 39 9.86 -5.17 24.85
C ILE A 39 8.85 -6.25 24.44
N GLU A 40 7.78 -6.38 25.22
CA GLU A 40 6.63 -7.22 24.87
C GLU A 40 5.77 -6.55 23.82
N MET A 41 5.35 -7.32 22.83
CA MET A 41 4.46 -6.88 21.76
C MET A 41 3.08 -7.50 21.91
N GLY A 42 2.03 -6.71 21.81
CA GLY A 42 0.65 -7.19 21.84
C GLY A 42 0.29 -8.03 20.61
N ASP A 43 0.99 -7.84 19.50
CA ASP A 43 0.90 -8.64 18.27
C ASP A 43 2.23 -8.57 17.51
N ILE A 44 2.72 -9.71 17.05
CA ILE A 44 3.94 -9.82 16.23
C ILE A 44 3.62 -10.02 14.74
N GLY A 45 2.34 -10.11 14.38
CA GLY A 45 1.85 -10.38 13.03
C GLY A 45 2.08 -9.23 12.04
N ALA A 46 1.13 -9.03 11.16
CA ALA A 46 1.20 -7.95 10.17
C ALA A 46 0.88 -6.58 10.79
N PRO A 47 1.40 -5.47 10.21
CA PRO A 47 1.16 -4.14 10.74
C PRO A 47 -0.33 -3.81 10.81
N ASP A 48 -0.78 -3.30 11.95
CA ASP A 48 -2.15 -2.85 12.22
C ASP A 48 -3.25 -3.95 12.11
N GLU A 49 -2.87 -5.21 11.87
CA GLU A 49 -3.83 -6.30 11.61
C GLU A 49 -4.76 -6.56 12.82
N LEU A 50 -4.21 -6.48 14.04
CA LEU A 50 -5.00 -6.60 15.28
C LEU A 50 -6.10 -5.56 15.33
N GLN A 51 -5.78 -4.31 15.03
CA GLN A 51 -6.69 -3.17 15.09
C GLN A 51 -7.74 -3.23 13.97
N HIS A 52 -7.34 -3.62 12.76
CA HIS A 52 -8.26 -3.87 11.67
C HIS A 52 -9.24 -5.00 12.01
N SER A 53 -8.75 -6.09 12.62
CA SER A 53 -9.61 -7.20 13.03
C SER A 53 -10.58 -6.80 14.14
N ASN A 54 -10.16 -5.95 15.07
CA ASN A 54 -11.04 -5.42 16.12
C ASN A 54 -12.17 -4.55 15.56
N TYR A 55 -11.90 -3.75 14.52
CA TYR A 55 -12.96 -3.01 13.82
C TYR A 55 -14.00 -3.96 13.19
N VAL A 56 -13.56 -4.99 12.44
CA VAL A 56 -14.46 -5.97 11.86
C VAL A 56 -15.25 -6.72 12.93
N ARG A 57 -14.58 -7.14 14.02
CA ARG A 57 -15.22 -7.77 15.17
C ARG A 57 -16.33 -6.90 15.77
N ASN A 58 -16.07 -5.60 15.94
CA ASN A 58 -17.07 -4.64 16.41
C ASN A 58 -18.30 -4.61 15.49
N LEU A 59 -18.09 -4.50 14.16
CA LEU A 59 -19.20 -4.52 13.19
C LEU A 59 -19.99 -5.82 13.23
N MET A 60 -19.32 -6.96 13.33
CA MET A 60 -20.00 -8.27 13.37
C MET A 60 -20.84 -8.45 14.62
N ARG A 61 -20.39 -7.93 15.76
CA ARG A 61 -21.07 -8.08 17.06
C ARG A 61 -22.17 -7.05 17.29
N THR A 62 -21.94 -5.79 16.89
CA THR A 62 -22.83 -4.67 17.25
C THR A 62 -23.62 -4.12 16.07
N GLY A 63 -23.16 -4.36 14.84
CA GLY A 63 -23.69 -3.70 13.65
C GLY A 63 -23.34 -2.21 13.55
N GLN A 64 -22.54 -1.66 14.47
CA GLN A 64 -22.23 -0.23 14.54
C GLN A 64 -20.77 0.05 14.15
N PHE A 65 -20.53 1.19 13.51
CA PHE A 65 -19.20 1.68 13.25
C PHE A 65 -18.55 2.18 14.54
N PRO A 66 -17.32 1.73 14.88
CA PRO A 66 -16.64 2.21 16.06
C PRO A 66 -16.29 3.69 15.94
N VAL A 67 -16.01 4.30 17.08
CA VAL A 67 -15.57 5.71 17.18
C VAL A 67 -14.20 5.72 17.85
N LEU A 68 -13.24 6.42 17.23
CA LEU A 68 -11.93 6.63 17.84
C LEU A 68 -12.04 7.57 19.03
N ASN A 69 -11.66 7.08 20.20
CA ASN A 69 -11.55 7.89 21.42
C ASN A 69 -10.07 8.00 21.84
N PRO A 70 -9.44 9.17 21.76
CA PRO A 70 -8.05 9.34 22.18
C PRO A 70 -7.78 9.05 23.67
N LYS A 71 -8.83 8.98 24.49
CA LYS A 71 -8.75 8.66 25.92
C LYS A 71 -9.14 7.22 26.24
N ASP A 72 -9.31 6.38 25.21
CA ASP A 72 -9.60 4.96 25.39
C ASP A 72 -8.41 4.26 26.10
N PRO A 73 -8.60 3.59 27.25
CA PRO A 73 -7.55 2.82 27.90
C PRO A 73 -6.98 1.72 26.98
N ASP A 74 -7.80 1.20 26.04
CA ASP A 74 -7.42 0.20 25.04
C ASP A 74 -7.08 0.82 23.68
N LEU A 75 -6.63 2.09 23.65
CA LEU A 75 -6.36 2.84 22.42
C LEU A 75 -5.47 2.04 21.45
N TYR A 76 -4.45 1.33 21.95
CA TYR A 76 -3.59 0.49 21.12
C TYR A 76 -4.38 -0.54 20.29
N GLN A 77 -5.47 -1.08 20.82
CA GLN A 77 -6.30 -2.06 20.15
C GLN A 77 -7.33 -1.43 19.20
N ASN A 78 -7.62 -0.12 19.38
CA ASN A 78 -8.78 0.53 18.74
C ASN A 78 -8.43 1.74 17.85
N TYR A 79 -7.13 2.07 17.68
CA TYR A 79 -6.74 3.30 16.97
C TYR A 79 -7.16 3.34 15.48
N GLN A 80 -7.51 2.22 14.87
CA GLN A 80 -8.04 2.18 13.51
C GLN A 80 -9.55 2.53 13.43
N SER A 81 -10.22 2.81 14.55
CA SER A 81 -11.66 3.10 14.62
C SER A 81 -12.11 4.34 13.84
N HIS A 82 -11.19 5.23 13.45
CA HIS A 82 -11.45 6.40 12.63
C HIS A 82 -11.50 6.11 11.12
N GLN A 83 -11.01 4.96 10.69
CA GLN A 83 -10.88 4.62 9.27
C GLN A 83 -12.26 4.54 8.58
N PRO A 84 -12.32 4.93 7.28
CA PRO A 84 -13.54 4.81 6.50
C PRO A 84 -14.04 3.36 6.36
N PRO A 85 -15.36 3.16 6.16
CA PRO A 85 -16.03 1.91 6.50
C PRO A 85 -15.95 0.81 5.45
N LEU A 86 -15.64 1.11 4.17
CA LEU A 86 -15.88 0.19 3.06
C LEU A 86 -15.17 -1.15 3.24
N TYR A 87 -13.87 -1.11 3.54
CA TYR A 87 -13.10 -2.33 3.76
C TYR A 87 -13.72 -3.21 4.86
N TYR A 88 -14.10 -2.61 5.98
CA TYR A 88 -14.61 -3.33 7.14
C TYR A 88 -15.99 -3.92 6.90
N VAL A 89 -16.84 -3.22 6.14
CA VAL A 89 -18.15 -3.76 5.72
C VAL A 89 -17.97 -4.95 4.79
N LEU A 90 -17.04 -4.87 3.83
CA LEU A 90 -16.73 -5.99 2.95
C LEU A 90 -16.14 -7.16 3.73
N ALA A 91 -15.24 -6.93 4.68
CA ALA A 91 -14.63 -7.95 5.53
C ALA A 91 -15.66 -8.60 6.45
N ALA A 92 -16.58 -7.83 7.04
CA ALA A 92 -17.67 -8.37 7.84
C ALA A 92 -18.66 -9.22 7.00
N GLY A 93 -18.96 -8.78 5.77
CA GLY A 93 -19.76 -9.55 4.81
C GLY A 93 -19.06 -10.84 4.39
N TRP A 94 -17.77 -10.78 4.11
CA TRP A 94 -16.93 -11.94 3.80
C TRP A 94 -16.88 -12.93 4.97
N SER A 95 -16.74 -12.42 6.21
CA SER A 95 -16.76 -13.25 7.42
C SER A 95 -18.05 -14.04 7.56
N LYS A 96 -19.21 -13.42 7.28
CA LYS A 96 -20.50 -14.09 7.28
C LYS A 96 -20.57 -15.17 6.19
N LEU A 97 -20.09 -14.86 4.98
CA LEU A 97 -20.08 -15.79 3.85
C LEU A 97 -19.20 -17.02 4.12
N THR A 98 -18.05 -16.82 4.77
CA THR A 98 -17.09 -17.89 5.09
C THR A 98 -17.36 -18.55 6.45
N MET A 99 -18.49 -18.25 7.10
CA MET A 99 -18.84 -18.76 8.43
C MET A 99 -17.69 -18.59 9.44
N THR A 100 -17.10 -17.39 9.44
CA THR A 100 -16.02 -17.04 10.36
C THR A 100 -16.60 -16.68 11.71
N ASN A 101 -15.95 -17.10 12.82
CA ASN A 101 -16.39 -16.77 14.16
C ASN A 101 -16.40 -15.24 14.36
N PRO A 102 -17.50 -14.63 14.88
CA PRO A 102 -17.57 -13.19 15.13
C PRO A 102 -16.47 -12.64 16.08
N ASP A 103 -15.90 -13.51 16.90
CA ASP A 103 -14.82 -13.13 17.83
C ASP A 103 -13.47 -12.92 17.15
N LEU A 104 -13.30 -13.49 15.96
CA LEU A 104 -12.07 -13.40 15.18
C LEU A 104 -10.83 -13.73 16.02
N GLY A 105 -10.93 -14.76 16.85
CA GLY A 105 -9.90 -15.09 17.84
C GLY A 105 -8.87 -16.11 17.38
N SER A 106 -9.17 -16.88 16.33
CA SER A 106 -8.31 -17.99 15.91
C SER A 106 -7.48 -17.66 14.66
N GLN A 107 -6.35 -18.36 14.48
CA GLN A 107 -5.55 -18.30 13.24
C GLN A 107 -6.40 -18.64 12.00
N GLN A 108 -7.33 -19.57 12.12
CA GLN A 108 -8.22 -19.95 11.02
C GLN A 108 -9.14 -18.79 10.62
N ASP A 109 -9.67 -18.03 11.59
CA ASP A 109 -10.51 -16.86 11.32
C ASP A 109 -9.67 -15.78 10.60
N GLY A 110 -8.46 -15.52 11.09
CA GLY A 110 -7.53 -14.60 10.44
C GLY A 110 -7.20 -15.02 9.01
N PHE A 111 -6.92 -16.30 8.77
CA PHE A 111 -6.63 -16.81 7.44
C PHE A 111 -7.80 -16.62 6.46
N LYS A 112 -9.04 -16.89 6.89
CA LYS A 112 -10.24 -16.66 6.07
C LYS A 112 -10.40 -15.20 5.66
N LEU A 113 -10.14 -14.26 6.58
CA LEU A 113 -10.21 -12.83 6.30
C LEU A 113 -9.07 -12.33 5.37
N ARG A 114 -7.86 -12.85 5.56
CA ARG A 114 -6.72 -12.57 4.70
C ARG A 114 -6.98 -12.94 3.24
N PHE A 115 -7.78 -13.98 3.00
CA PHE A 115 -8.12 -14.42 1.65
C PHE A 115 -8.87 -13.34 0.85
N LEU A 116 -9.72 -12.53 1.49
CA LEU A 116 -10.33 -11.38 0.84
C LEU A 116 -9.28 -10.37 0.33
N ASN A 117 -8.24 -10.13 1.12
CA ASN A 117 -7.16 -9.22 0.75
C ASN A 117 -6.29 -9.77 -0.38
N ILE A 118 -6.11 -11.10 -0.45
CA ILE A 118 -5.43 -11.76 -1.58
C ILE A 118 -6.18 -11.51 -2.90
N ILE A 119 -7.52 -11.52 -2.87
CA ILE A 119 -8.33 -11.16 -4.04
C ILE A 119 -8.06 -9.70 -4.46
N PHE A 120 -7.99 -8.76 -3.52
CA PHE A 120 -7.68 -7.36 -3.82
C PHE A 120 -6.26 -7.19 -4.35
N GLY A 121 -5.29 -7.93 -3.83
CA GLY A 121 -3.93 -7.98 -4.38
C GLY A 121 -3.90 -8.46 -5.84
N ALA A 122 -4.63 -9.52 -6.14
CA ALA A 122 -4.76 -10.04 -7.52
C ALA A 122 -5.42 -9.01 -8.46
N LEU A 123 -6.41 -8.23 -7.96
CA LEU A 123 -7.00 -7.12 -8.71
C LEU A 123 -6.00 -5.98 -8.94
N THR A 124 -5.05 -5.75 -8.04
CA THR A 124 -3.95 -4.80 -8.24
C THR A 124 -3.01 -5.25 -9.35
N VAL A 125 -2.69 -6.53 -9.44
CA VAL A 125 -1.89 -7.08 -10.56
C VAL A 125 -2.62 -6.87 -11.88
N LEU A 126 -3.90 -7.22 -11.95
CA LEU A 126 -4.71 -7.05 -13.15
C LEU A 126 -4.84 -5.57 -13.55
N SER A 127 -5.11 -4.68 -12.61
CA SER A 127 -5.26 -3.25 -12.89
C SER A 127 -3.95 -2.62 -13.36
N THR A 128 -2.80 -3.06 -12.86
CA THR A 128 -1.48 -2.61 -13.32
C THR A 128 -1.25 -2.98 -14.79
N TYR A 129 -1.56 -4.23 -15.18
CA TYR A 129 -1.56 -4.61 -16.60
C TYR A 129 -2.48 -3.72 -17.43
N ARG A 130 -3.72 -3.51 -16.98
CA ARG A 130 -4.72 -2.67 -17.67
C ARG A 130 -4.28 -1.21 -17.76
N LEU A 131 -3.62 -0.68 -16.74
CA LEU A 131 -3.07 0.68 -16.74
C LEU A 131 -2.00 0.84 -17.82
N ALA A 132 -1.06 -0.10 -17.91
CA ALA A 132 -0.06 -0.10 -18.98
C ALA A 132 -0.71 -0.13 -20.36
N ARG A 133 -1.75 -0.95 -20.57
CA ARG A 133 -2.50 -0.99 -21.84
C ARG A 133 -3.26 0.30 -22.11
N ALA A 134 -3.82 0.94 -21.07
CA ALA A 134 -4.54 2.22 -21.22
C ALA A 134 -3.63 3.37 -21.67
N VAL A 135 -2.35 3.36 -21.27
CA VAL A 135 -1.33 4.32 -21.78
C VAL A 135 -0.67 3.86 -23.10
N LYS A 136 -1.26 2.87 -23.79
CA LYS A 136 -0.80 2.35 -25.08
C LYS A 136 0.58 1.67 -25.04
N ALA A 137 0.99 1.15 -23.90
CA ALA A 137 2.17 0.29 -23.84
C ALA A 137 1.94 -1.05 -24.57
N SER A 138 3.02 -1.67 -25.05
CA SER A 138 2.96 -3.00 -25.66
C SER A 138 2.47 -4.06 -24.67
N GLU A 139 2.00 -5.20 -25.15
CA GLU A 139 1.58 -6.31 -24.29
C GLU A 139 2.73 -6.80 -23.42
N SER A 140 3.93 -6.93 -23.99
CA SER A 140 5.13 -7.32 -23.24
C SER A 140 5.47 -6.34 -22.13
N THR A 141 5.40 -5.03 -22.39
CA THR A 141 5.59 -4.00 -21.35
C THR A 141 4.51 -4.08 -20.28
N ALA A 142 3.26 -4.35 -20.65
CA ALA A 142 2.17 -4.49 -19.70
C ALA A 142 2.34 -5.75 -18.79
N LEU A 143 2.85 -6.84 -19.33
CA LEU A 143 3.19 -8.03 -18.55
C LEU A 143 4.36 -7.77 -17.60
N LEU A 144 5.41 -7.06 -18.05
CA LEU A 144 6.51 -6.63 -17.17
C LEU A 144 6.02 -5.72 -16.04
N ALA A 145 5.09 -4.79 -16.33
CA ALA A 145 4.49 -3.94 -15.31
C ALA A 145 3.71 -4.76 -14.27
N ALA A 146 2.89 -5.71 -14.72
CA ALA A 146 2.11 -6.59 -13.83
C ALA A 146 2.99 -7.53 -12.99
N MET A 147 4.18 -7.91 -13.49
CA MET A 147 5.13 -8.76 -12.78
C MET A 147 5.58 -8.14 -11.45
N ILE A 148 5.70 -6.80 -11.40
CA ILE A 148 6.15 -6.11 -10.19
C ILE A 148 5.16 -6.31 -9.03
N PRO A 149 3.90 -5.89 -9.07
CA PRO A 149 2.98 -6.14 -7.97
C PRO A 149 2.68 -7.62 -7.77
N ALA A 150 2.84 -8.46 -8.80
CA ALA A 150 2.63 -9.90 -8.68
C ALA A 150 3.66 -10.60 -7.80
N LEU A 151 4.92 -10.17 -7.84
CA LEU A 151 6.05 -10.89 -7.23
C LEU A 151 6.82 -10.06 -6.19
N LEU A 152 6.44 -8.80 -5.96
CA LEU A 152 7.10 -7.95 -4.96
C LEU A 152 6.77 -8.44 -3.54
N PRO A 153 7.76 -8.89 -2.74
CA PRO A 153 7.50 -9.57 -1.46
C PRO A 153 6.67 -8.74 -0.49
N MET A 154 6.91 -7.42 -0.41
CA MET A 154 6.11 -6.54 0.45
C MET A 154 4.64 -6.49 0.01
N ASN A 155 4.37 -6.39 -1.29
CA ASN A 155 2.98 -6.38 -1.78
C ASN A 155 2.27 -7.72 -1.54
N LEU A 156 3.01 -8.82 -1.63
CA LEU A 156 2.51 -10.17 -1.32
C LEU A 156 2.16 -10.29 0.18
N ALA A 157 3.05 -9.83 1.06
CA ALA A 157 2.82 -9.85 2.50
C ALA A 157 1.62 -8.98 2.91
N LEU A 158 1.50 -7.77 2.34
CA LEU A 158 0.33 -6.90 2.59
C LEU A 158 -0.96 -7.53 2.05
N SER A 159 -0.90 -8.19 0.89
CA SER A 159 -2.04 -8.95 0.36
C SER A 159 -2.41 -10.15 1.23
N GLY A 160 -1.42 -10.77 1.89
CA GLY A 160 -1.60 -11.86 2.84
C GLY A 160 -1.97 -11.44 4.27
N ALA A 161 -2.24 -10.16 4.50
CA ALA A 161 -2.57 -9.60 5.80
C ALA A 161 -3.95 -8.92 5.78
N MET A 162 -4.60 -8.85 6.93
CA MET A 162 -5.88 -8.17 7.06
C MET A 162 -5.66 -6.67 7.29
N SER A 163 -5.83 -5.88 6.24
CA SER A 163 -5.78 -4.42 6.29
C SER A 163 -6.60 -3.78 5.15
N ASN A 164 -6.86 -2.49 5.23
CA ASN A 164 -7.54 -1.75 4.17
C ASN A 164 -6.60 -1.38 2.99
N ASP A 165 -5.31 -1.64 3.10
CA ASP A 165 -4.30 -1.29 2.09
C ASP A 165 -4.51 -2.01 0.75
N PRO A 166 -4.69 -3.35 0.66
CA PRO A 166 -4.87 -4.03 -0.62
C PRO A 166 -6.11 -3.56 -1.40
N LEU A 167 -7.22 -3.27 -0.71
CA LEU A 167 -8.39 -2.70 -1.35
C LEU A 167 -8.12 -1.29 -1.88
N LEU A 168 -7.42 -0.46 -1.10
CA LEU A 168 -6.99 0.87 -1.53
C LEU A 168 -6.15 0.79 -2.81
N PHE A 169 -5.13 -0.09 -2.84
CA PHE A 169 -4.24 -0.24 -4.00
C PHE A 169 -5.01 -0.68 -5.25
N ALA A 170 -5.92 -1.62 -5.11
CA ALA A 170 -6.77 -2.07 -6.21
C ALA A 170 -7.68 -0.95 -6.74
N LEU A 171 -8.41 -0.26 -5.86
CA LEU A 171 -9.35 0.79 -6.25
C LEU A 171 -8.64 2.00 -6.88
N THR A 172 -7.51 2.44 -6.31
CA THR A 172 -6.73 3.53 -6.88
C THR A 172 -6.15 3.14 -8.24
N ALA A 173 -5.60 1.94 -8.38
CA ALA A 173 -5.07 1.46 -9.65
C ALA A 173 -6.16 1.36 -10.73
N TRP A 174 -7.35 0.83 -10.42
CA TRP A 174 -8.47 0.80 -11.34
C TRP A 174 -9.01 2.20 -11.69
N CYS A 175 -9.05 3.12 -10.73
CA CYS A 175 -9.38 4.52 -11.01
C CYS A 175 -8.39 5.13 -12.00
N LEU A 176 -7.09 4.90 -11.80
CA LEU A 176 -6.04 5.39 -12.71
C LEU A 176 -6.15 4.75 -14.11
N VAL A 177 -6.63 3.50 -14.23
CA VAL A 177 -6.96 2.90 -15.55
C VAL A 177 -8.05 3.72 -16.24
N MET A 178 -9.12 4.10 -15.54
CA MET A 178 -10.20 4.92 -16.12
C MET A 178 -9.70 6.33 -16.46
N VAL A 179 -8.90 6.94 -15.59
CA VAL A 179 -8.27 8.24 -15.84
C VAL A 179 -7.39 8.19 -17.08
N ALA A 180 -6.49 7.20 -17.17
CA ALA A 180 -5.60 7.04 -18.32
C ALA A 180 -6.40 6.83 -19.62
N LYS A 181 -7.43 5.97 -19.58
CA LYS A 181 -8.33 5.75 -20.73
C LYS A 181 -9.05 7.05 -21.14
N GLY A 182 -9.65 7.75 -20.18
CA GLY A 182 -10.36 9.00 -20.43
C GLY A 182 -9.45 10.07 -21.02
N VAL A 183 -8.23 10.20 -20.54
CA VAL A 183 -7.23 11.17 -21.04
C VAL A 183 -6.70 10.76 -22.43
N THR A 184 -6.52 9.45 -22.67
CA THR A 184 -5.94 8.94 -23.94
C THR A 184 -6.97 8.82 -25.06
N ASP A 185 -8.10 8.17 -24.80
CA ASP A 185 -9.12 7.84 -25.80
C ASP A 185 -10.29 8.83 -25.80
N GLY A 186 -10.44 9.56 -24.70
CA GLY A 186 -11.49 10.52 -24.43
C GLY A 186 -12.48 10.04 -23.38
N TRP A 187 -13.07 11.03 -22.72
CA TRP A 187 -14.04 10.83 -21.66
C TRP A 187 -15.44 10.62 -22.26
N ASP A 188 -15.98 9.43 -22.13
CA ASP A 188 -17.41 9.17 -22.22
C ASP A 188 -18.06 9.15 -20.83
N THR A 189 -19.37 9.19 -20.77
CA THR A 189 -20.14 9.21 -19.52
C THR A 189 -19.85 7.98 -18.67
N ARG A 190 -19.72 6.81 -19.28
CA ARG A 190 -19.43 5.56 -18.57
C ARG A 190 -18.05 5.61 -17.91
N THR A 191 -17.02 6.04 -18.65
CA THR A 191 -15.65 6.19 -18.10
C THR A 191 -15.62 7.19 -16.95
N ALA A 192 -16.32 8.34 -17.10
CA ALA A 192 -16.39 9.37 -16.06
C ALA A 192 -17.08 8.87 -14.79
N ILE A 193 -18.26 8.27 -14.91
CA ILE A 193 -19.00 7.73 -13.76
C ILE A 193 -18.20 6.60 -13.10
N THR A 194 -17.60 5.68 -13.87
CA THR A 194 -16.81 4.57 -13.30
C THR A 194 -15.59 5.09 -12.54
N ALA A 195 -14.86 6.08 -13.11
CA ALA A 195 -13.74 6.72 -12.41
C ALA A 195 -14.18 7.36 -11.09
N GLY A 196 -15.32 8.05 -11.09
CA GLY A 196 -15.90 8.67 -9.90
C GLY A 196 -16.30 7.64 -8.84
N ILE A 197 -16.97 6.56 -9.25
CA ILE A 197 -17.33 5.47 -8.34
C ILE A 197 -16.07 4.88 -7.69
N LEU A 198 -15.04 4.57 -8.48
CA LEU A 198 -13.79 4.02 -7.95
C LEU A 198 -13.07 4.99 -7.01
N ALA A 199 -13.06 6.29 -7.32
CA ALA A 199 -12.48 7.32 -6.45
C ALA A 199 -13.26 7.45 -5.12
N GLY A 200 -14.58 7.46 -5.17
CA GLY A 200 -15.43 7.51 -3.98
C GLY A 200 -15.28 6.26 -3.09
N LEU A 201 -15.25 5.07 -3.70
CA LEU A 201 -15.00 3.82 -2.99
C LEU A 201 -13.59 3.78 -2.38
N ALA A 202 -12.58 4.31 -3.06
CA ALA A 202 -11.24 4.46 -2.50
C ALA A 202 -11.25 5.38 -1.27
N ALA A 203 -11.93 6.53 -1.35
CA ALA A 203 -12.08 7.46 -0.23
C ALA A 203 -12.86 6.84 0.96
N LEU A 204 -13.81 5.93 0.69
CA LEU A 204 -14.49 5.14 1.72
C LEU A 204 -13.66 3.96 2.24
N THR A 205 -12.47 3.71 1.67
CA THR A 205 -11.55 2.65 2.13
C THR A 205 -10.52 3.17 3.11
N LYS A 206 -9.91 4.32 2.82
CA LYS A 206 -8.85 4.93 3.65
C LYS A 206 -8.83 6.43 3.46
N THR A 207 -8.64 7.18 4.54
CA THR A 207 -8.64 8.67 4.50
C THR A 207 -7.59 9.21 3.52
N THR A 208 -6.42 8.58 3.43
CA THR A 208 -5.36 8.99 2.50
C THR A 208 -5.72 8.85 1.02
N ALA A 209 -6.77 8.08 0.70
CA ALA A 209 -7.27 7.91 -0.66
C ALA A 209 -7.86 9.18 -1.27
N ILE A 210 -8.06 10.25 -0.48
CA ILE A 210 -8.44 11.56 -1.02
C ILE A 210 -7.45 12.04 -2.11
N SER A 211 -6.20 11.56 -2.06
CA SER A 211 -5.18 11.81 -3.07
C SER A 211 -5.60 11.40 -4.49
N ILE A 212 -6.54 10.46 -4.65
CA ILE A 212 -6.99 10.03 -5.99
C ILE A 212 -7.76 11.15 -6.74
N PHE A 213 -8.37 12.06 -5.99
CA PHE A 213 -9.03 13.23 -6.58
C PHE A 213 -8.01 14.19 -7.22
N ALA A 214 -6.74 14.18 -6.78
CA ALA A 214 -5.68 14.91 -7.44
C ALA A 214 -5.44 14.38 -8.87
N ALA A 215 -5.49 13.06 -9.09
CA ALA A 215 -5.38 12.49 -10.44
C ALA A 215 -6.52 12.96 -11.36
N LEU A 216 -7.76 13.02 -10.84
CA LEU A 216 -8.92 13.53 -11.58
C LEU A 216 -8.80 15.04 -11.85
N PHE A 217 -8.31 15.81 -10.88
CA PHE A 217 -8.02 17.23 -11.07
C PHE A 217 -6.95 17.46 -12.14
N PHE A 218 -5.84 16.72 -12.09
CA PHE A 218 -4.81 16.80 -13.13
C PHE A 218 -5.31 16.37 -14.50
N ALA A 219 -6.24 15.40 -14.57
CA ALA A 219 -6.88 15.01 -15.81
C ALA A 219 -7.78 16.13 -16.36
N ALA A 220 -8.50 16.86 -15.49
CA ALA A 220 -9.26 18.03 -15.86
C ALA A 220 -8.34 19.15 -16.39
N ALA A 221 -7.28 19.48 -15.66
CA ALA A 221 -6.29 20.47 -16.07
C ALA A 221 -5.63 20.12 -17.41
N ALA A 222 -5.27 18.85 -17.63
CA ALA A 222 -4.72 18.37 -18.88
C ALA A 222 -5.70 18.58 -20.05
N GLY A 223 -7.00 18.41 -19.85
CA GLY A 223 -8.04 18.68 -20.85
C GLY A 223 -8.06 20.14 -21.32
N PHE A 224 -7.75 21.09 -20.43
CA PHE A 224 -7.62 22.51 -20.77
C PHE A 224 -6.30 22.81 -21.50
N VAL A 225 -5.18 22.30 -20.99
CA VAL A 225 -3.83 22.56 -21.54
C VAL A 225 -3.69 22.00 -22.96
N PHE A 226 -4.14 20.77 -23.19
CA PHE A 226 -4.02 20.11 -24.49
C PHE A 226 -5.19 20.40 -25.45
N LYS A 227 -6.05 21.40 -25.14
CA LYS A 227 -7.16 21.90 -25.98
C LYS A 227 -8.03 20.79 -26.59
N ARG A 228 -8.30 19.72 -25.84
CA ARG A 228 -9.15 18.62 -26.28
C ARG A 228 -10.62 19.01 -26.12
N GLU A 229 -11.21 19.59 -27.16
CA GLU A 229 -12.63 20.00 -27.17
C GLU A 229 -13.56 18.81 -26.92
N GLY A 230 -14.69 19.07 -26.23
CA GLY A 230 -15.75 18.08 -25.95
C GLY A 230 -15.47 17.10 -24.81
N LYS A 231 -14.26 17.08 -24.19
CA LYS A 231 -13.86 16.05 -23.24
C LYS A 231 -13.48 16.59 -21.85
N ARG A 232 -13.78 17.85 -21.57
CA ARG A 232 -13.36 18.56 -20.33
C ARG A 232 -14.23 18.23 -19.12
N MET A 233 -15.51 17.88 -19.37
CA MET A 233 -16.46 17.64 -18.29
C MET A 233 -16.32 16.27 -17.62
N GLY A 234 -15.72 15.27 -18.28
CA GLY A 234 -15.61 13.92 -17.77
C GLY A 234 -14.91 13.82 -16.42
N PRO A 235 -13.70 14.41 -16.23
CA PRO A 235 -13.05 14.40 -14.93
C PRO A 235 -13.84 15.14 -13.84
N LEU A 236 -14.56 16.23 -14.19
CA LEU A 236 -15.39 16.98 -13.23
C LEU A 236 -16.61 16.15 -12.81
N ILE A 237 -17.23 15.43 -13.73
CA ILE A 237 -18.29 14.45 -13.43
C ILE A 237 -17.74 13.38 -12.48
N ALA A 238 -16.55 12.84 -12.77
CA ALA A 238 -15.90 11.83 -11.93
C ALA A 238 -15.63 12.37 -10.50
N ILE A 239 -15.14 13.60 -10.37
CA ILE A 239 -14.96 14.26 -9.07
C ILE A 239 -16.30 14.37 -8.35
N GLY A 240 -17.34 14.90 -9.01
CA GLY A 240 -18.67 15.06 -8.40
C GLY A 240 -19.27 13.74 -7.92
N VAL A 241 -19.20 12.69 -8.74
CA VAL A 241 -19.67 11.34 -8.37
C VAL A 241 -18.86 10.78 -7.18
N GLY A 242 -17.54 10.91 -7.21
CA GLY A 242 -16.69 10.41 -6.14
C GLY A 242 -16.93 11.14 -4.82
N LEU A 243 -17.07 12.46 -4.85
CA LEU A 243 -17.43 13.27 -3.66
C LEU A 243 -18.81 12.88 -3.11
N ALA A 244 -19.80 12.69 -3.99
CA ALA A 244 -21.15 12.30 -3.57
C ALA A 244 -21.16 10.92 -2.86
N ILE A 245 -20.34 9.97 -3.32
CA ILE A 245 -20.21 8.65 -2.68
C ILE A 245 -19.51 8.75 -1.33
N ALA A 246 -18.47 9.58 -1.19
CA ALA A 246 -17.73 9.73 0.05
C ALA A 246 -18.42 10.63 1.10
N ALA A 247 -19.27 11.55 0.64
CA ALA A 247 -19.91 12.57 1.48
C ALA A 247 -20.65 12.02 2.72
N PRO A 248 -21.44 10.93 2.65
CA PRO A 248 -22.14 10.42 3.83
C PRO A 248 -21.22 10.09 5.01
N TRP A 249 -20.02 9.53 4.70
CA TRP A 249 -19.03 9.25 5.74
C TRP A 249 -18.39 10.51 6.31
N TRP A 250 -18.09 11.47 5.47
CA TRP A 250 -17.53 12.77 5.91
C TRP A 250 -18.52 13.58 6.72
N ILE A 251 -19.82 13.56 6.36
CA ILE A 251 -20.89 14.19 7.13
C ILE A 251 -21.04 13.51 8.50
N ARG A 252 -21.02 12.18 8.54
CA ARG A 252 -21.00 11.42 9.82
C ARG A 252 -19.82 11.85 10.67
N ASN A 253 -18.62 11.92 10.11
CA ASN A 253 -17.42 12.28 10.86
C ASN A 253 -17.46 13.73 11.36
N LEU A 254 -18.02 14.66 10.57
CA LEU A 254 -18.25 16.02 11.00
C LEU A 254 -19.14 16.08 12.25
N GLY A 255 -20.21 15.25 12.31
CA GLY A 255 -21.07 15.14 13.50
C GLY A 255 -20.40 14.47 14.69
N VAL A 256 -19.52 13.47 14.46
CA VAL A 256 -18.90 12.69 15.55
C VAL A 256 -17.62 13.35 16.08
N TYR A 257 -16.78 13.90 15.20
CA TYR A 257 -15.45 14.41 15.53
C TYR A 257 -15.31 15.93 15.38
N GLY A 258 -16.33 16.62 14.81
CA GLY A 258 -16.22 18.02 14.42
C GLY A 258 -15.28 18.25 13.21
N ASP A 259 -14.88 17.17 12.52
CA ASP A 259 -13.88 17.15 11.46
C ASP A 259 -14.23 16.01 10.47
N PRO A 260 -14.42 16.30 9.17
CA PRO A 260 -14.85 15.32 8.18
C PRO A 260 -13.86 14.17 7.98
N PHE A 261 -12.59 14.37 8.32
CA PHE A 261 -11.51 13.37 8.15
C PHE A 261 -11.06 12.73 9.46
N ALA A 262 -11.66 13.11 10.60
CA ALA A 262 -11.29 12.67 11.94
C ALA A 262 -9.80 12.94 12.30
N MET A 263 -9.19 13.96 11.68
CA MET A 263 -7.76 14.28 11.84
C MET A 263 -7.43 14.75 13.25
N ASN A 264 -8.36 15.49 13.90
CA ASN A 264 -8.15 15.95 15.27
C ASN A 264 -8.08 14.76 16.25
N ALA A 265 -9.01 13.81 16.12
CA ALA A 265 -9.00 12.59 16.93
C ALA A 265 -7.78 11.71 16.62
N PHE A 266 -7.42 11.58 15.33
CA PHE A 266 -6.22 10.87 14.90
C PHE A 266 -4.96 11.48 15.54
N THR A 267 -4.72 12.79 15.38
CA THR A 267 -3.53 13.45 15.90
C THR A 267 -3.44 13.33 17.43
N ALA A 268 -4.56 13.46 18.15
CA ALA A 268 -4.60 13.26 19.60
C ALA A 268 -4.28 11.82 20.02
N SER A 269 -4.70 10.84 19.22
CA SER A 269 -4.42 9.41 19.47
C SER A 269 -2.98 9.01 19.18
N PHE A 270 -2.30 9.72 18.28
CA PHE A 270 -0.93 9.44 17.86
C PHE A 270 0.12 10.31 18.56
N GLY A 271 -0.25 11.03 19.62
CA GLY A 271 0.68 11.85 20.41
C GLY A 271 1.84 11.06 21.03
N GLY A 272 1.63 9.78 21.36
CA GLY A 272 2.67 8.86 21.85
C GLY A 272 3.48 8.14 20.77
N THR A 273 3.17 8.35 19.49
CA THR A 273 3.94 7.75 18.39
C THR A 273 5.26 8.49 18.21
N THR A 274 6.33 7.79 17.79
CA THR A 274 7.65 8.36 17.53
C THR A 274 7.54 9.59 16.61
N GLN A 275 7.87 10.76 17.16
CA GLN A 275 7.80 12.02 16.44
C GLN A 275 9.05 12.20 15.56
N ALA A 276 8.86 12.83 14.40
CA ALA A 276 9.96 13.16 13.51
C ALA A 276 10.98 14.13 14.16
N ALA A 277 10.48 15.05 14.99
CA ALA A 277 11.32 16.03 15.70
C ALA A 277 12.30 15.35 16.66
N ASP A 278 11.82 14.40 17.48
CA ASP A 278 12.65 13.66 18.44
C ASP A 278 13.76 12.87 17.72
N MET A 279 13.41 12.24 16.61
CA MET A 279 14.37 11.50 15.79
C MET A 279 15.40 12.44 15.12
N GLN A 280 14.97 13.62 14.66
CA GLN A 280 15.87 14.60 14.08
C GLN A 280 16.82 15.21 15.10
N GLU A 281 16.35 15.43 16.33
CA GLU A 281 17.18 15.87 17.45
C GLU A 281 18.24 14.82 17.81
N SER A 282 17.84 13.55 17.83
CA SER A 282 18.74 12.42 18.18
C SER A 282 19.85 12.17 17.16
N VAL A 283 19.56 12.22 15.84
CA VAL A 283 20.49 11.80 14.79
C VAL A 283 20.92 12.94 13.84
N GLY A 284 20.28 14.10 13.91
CA GLY A 284 20.45 15.20 12.98
C GLY A 284 19.57 15.09 11.73
N VAL A 285 19.12 16.24 11.20
CA VAL A 285 18.18 16.32 10.07
C VAL A 285 18.66 15.58 8.82
N PRO A 286 19.91 15.72 8.35
CA PRO A 286 20.38 14.99 7.16
C PRO A 286 20.37 13.47 7.35
N GLN A 287 20.79 12.97 8.51
CA GLN A 287 20.83 11.55 8.84
C GLN A 287 19.41 10.98 8.97
N TYR A 288 18.49 11.75 9.55
CA TYR A 288 17.06 11.37 9.60
C TYR A 288 16.52 11.08 8.19
N TRP A 289 16.68 12.01 7.26
CA TRP A 289 16.13 11.85 5.91
C TRP A 289 16.86 10.81 5.07
N VAL A 290 18.20 10.76 5.14
CA VAL A 290 18.99 9.85 4.30
C VAL A 290 19.05 8.45 4.89
N LYS A 291 19.43 8.32 6.17
CA LYS A 291 19.67 7.00 6.78
C LYS A 291 18.39 6.38 7.35
N LEU A 292 17.56 7.15 8.07
CA LEU A 292 16.36 6.58 8.65
C LEU A 292 15.23 6.52 7.63
N VAL A 293 14.73 7.64 7.15
CA VAL A 293 13.59 7.63 6.22
C VAL A 293 13.96 6.99 4.88
N GLY A 294 15.05 7.43 4.26
CA GLY A 294 15.46 6.96 2.92
C GLY A 294 15.79 5.48 2.88
N LEU A 295 16.61 5.01 3.82
CA LEU A 295 16.99 3.59 3.85
C LEU A 295 15.80 2.70 4.22
N PHE A 296 15.00 3.11 5.23
CA PHE A 296 13.86 2.33 5.65
C PHE A 296 12.80 2.22 4.55
N VAL A 297 12.45 3.33 3.88
CA VAL A 297 11.50 3.30 2.76
C VAL A 297 12.01 2.45 1.61
N ALA A 298 13.30 2.56 1.28
CA ALA A 298 13.92 1.77 0.22
C ALA A 298 13.86 0.26 0.53
N ARG A 299 14.21 -0.13 1.76
CA ARG A 299 14.16 -1.53 2.19
C ARG A 299 12.72 -2.05 2.27
N SER A 300 11.82 -1.30 2.90
CA SER A 300 10.43 -1.70 3.04
C SER A 300 9.66 -1.69 1.72
N PHE A 301 10.17 -1.03 0.68
CA PHE A 301 9.61 -1.16 -0.67
C PHE A 301 9.78 -2.58 -1.24
N ILE A 302 10.89 -3.24 -0.93
CA ILE A 302 11.12 -4.64 -1.34
C ILE A 302 10.46 -5.60 -0.36
N GLY A 303 10.70 -5.43 0.95
CA GLY A 303 10.11 -6.30 1.96
C GLY A 303 10.65 -6.06 3.36
N THR A 304 9.76 -5.68 4.26
CA THR A 304 9.96 -5.67 5.70
C THR A 304 8.68 -6.19 6.33
N PHE A 305 8.75 -7.22 7.14
CA PHE A 305 7.63 -8.04 7.54
C PHE A 305 7.41 -7.97 9.06
N GLY A 306 6.43 -8.71 9.56
CA GLY A 306 6.00 -8.59 10.93
C GLY A 306 5.52 -7.17 11.20
N TYR A 307 5.73 -6.66 12.37
CA TYR A 307 5.45 -5.27 12.71
C TYR A 307 6.49 -4.30 12.11
N MET A 308 6.89 -4.50 10.82
CA MET A 308 7.94 -3.78 10.10
C MET A 308 9.34 -3.96 10.72
N ASN A 309 9.59 -5.08 11.35
CA ASN A 309 10.80 -5.39 12.10
C ASN A 309 11.46 -6.73 11.74
N ILE A 310 10.91 -7.47 10.75
CA ILE A 310 11.52 -8.66 10.18
C ILE A 310 12.07 -8.32 8.80
N TRP A 311 13.39 -8.41 8.67
CA TRP A 311 14.13 -8.03 7.47
C TRP A 311 14.52 -9.26 6.63
N LEU A 312 14.77 -9.05 5.34
CA LEU A 312 15.32 -10.11 4.46
C LEU A 312 16.77 -10.46 4.78
N SER A 313 17.43 -9.69 5.61
CA SER A 313 18.80 -9.95 6.08
C SER A 313 18.86 -9.88 7.59
N SER A 314 19.79 -10.61 8.18
CA SER A 314 19.97 -10.67 9.64
C SER A 314 20.35 -9.35 10.30
N THR A 315 20.91 -8.40 9.55
CA THR A 315 21.39 -7.11 10.06
C THR A 315 20.43 -5.95 9.74
N GLY A 316 19.27 -6.22 9.16
CA GLY A 316 18.33 -5.19 8.72
C GLY A 316 18.87 -4.29 7.60
N GLY A 317 20.10 -4.57 7.12
CA GLY A 317 20.72 -3.75 6.08
C GLY A 317 21.29 -2.42 6.57
N LEU A 318 21.44 -2.27 7.88
CA LEU A 318 21.93 -1.02 8.50
C LEU A 318 23.46 -1.01 8.66
N ASP A 319 24.13 -2.13 8.37
CA ASP A 319 25.59 -2.32 8.50
C ASP A 319 26.42 -1.79 7.32
N GLY A 320 25.77 -1.18 6.33
CA GLY A 320 26.42 -0.61 5.13
C GLY A 320 26.93 -1.65 4.12
N LYS A 321 26.75 -2.95 4.37
CA LYS A 321 27.12 -3.99 3.41
C LYS A 321 26.07 -4.16 2.33
N MET A 322 26.53 -4.47 1.11
CA MET A 322 25.65 -4.77 -0.02
C MET A 322 24.73 -5.97 0.31
N GLN A 323 23.46 -5.80 0.07
CA GLN A 323 22.44 -6.79 0.38
C GLN A 323 21.53 -7.06 -0.83
N VAL A 324 20.70 -8.09 -0.71
CA VAL A 324 19.67 -8.41 -1.70
C VAL A 324 18.77 -7.23 -2.06
N TYR A 325 18.48 -6.38 -1.10
CA TYR A 325 17.73 -5.14 -1.30
C TYR A 325 18.38 -4.22 -2.33
N ASP A 326 19.70 -4.04 -2.24
CA ASP A 326 20.44 -3.10 -3.09
C ASP A 326 20.41 -3.54 -4.55
N ILE A 327 20.54 -4.85 -4.80
CA ILE A 327 20.43 -5.43 -6.14
C ILE A 327 19.02 -5.20 -6.69
N SER A 328 17.99 -5.50 -5.91
CA SER A 328 16.59 -5.31 -6.31
C SER A 328 16.27 -3.84 -6.57
N LEU A 329 16.67 -2.95 -5.65
CA LEU A 329 16.46 -1.51 -5.79
C LEU A 329 17.21 -0.94 -6.99
N LEU A 330 18.48 -1.34 -7.21
CA LEU A 330 19.26 -0.90 -8.36
C LEU A 330 18.55 -1.23 -9.68
N VAL A 331 18.05 -2.46 -9.82
CA VAL A 331 17.31 -2.89 -11.02
C VAL A 331 16.02 -2.07 -11.18
N LEU A 332 15.24 -1.88 -10.11
CA LEU A 332 14.01 -1.10 -10.17
C LEU A 332 14.28 0.38 -10.49
N VAL A 333 15.31 0.97 -9.88
CA VAL A 333 15.73 2.37 -10.12
C VAL A 333 16.24 2.56 -11.56
N ILE A 334 17.06 1.64 -12.09
CA ILE A 334 17.50 1.69 -13.50
C ILE A 334 16.28 1.69 -14.42
N GLY A 335 15.31 0.80 -14.18
CA GLY A 335 14.07 0.78 -14.95
C GLY A 335 13.28 2.09 -14.82
N ALA A 336 13.14 2.63 -13.61
CA ALA A 336 12.43 3.89 -13.39
C ALA A 336 13.10 5.07 -14.09
N VAL A 337 14.42 5.21 -13.96
CA VAL A 337 15.21 6.28 -14.62
C VAL A 337 15.11 6.17 -16.14
N ALA A 338 15.33 4.97 -16.71
CA ALA A 338 15.16 4.74 -18.14
C ALA A 338 13.72 5.04 -18.61
N GLY A 339 12.72 4.72 -17.76
CA GLY A 339 11.31 5.04 -18.00
C GLY A 339 11.06 6.54 -18.06
N LEU A 340 11.65 7.34 -17.19
CA LEU A 340 11.54 8.80 -17.22
C LEU A 340 12.04 9.39 -18.55
N PHE A 341 13.17 8.91 -19.07
CA PHE A 341 13.67 9.32 -20.40
C PHE A 341 12.77 8.83 -21.56
N LYS A 342 11.97 7.79 -21.33
CA LYS A 342 11.07 7.24 -22.34
C LYS A 342 9.69 7.89 -22.30
N ILE A 343 9.29 8.51 -21.21
CA ILE A 343 8.02 9.23 -21.11
C ILE A 343 8.01 10.30 -22.19
N ARG A 344 7.08 10.18 -23.14
CA ARG A 344 6.80 11.25 -24.08
C ARG A 344 6.15 12.38 -23.29
N THR A 345 6.88 13.49 -23.12
CA THR A 345 6.38 14.69 -22.44
C THR A 345 5.07 15.23 -23.04
N ASN A 346 4.71 14.78 -24.25
CA ASN A 346 3.46 15.12 -24.91
C ASN A 346 2.31 14.15 -24.63
N SER A 347 2.50 13.13 -23.79
CA SER A 347 1.41 12.23 -23.38
C SER A 347 0.75 12.76 -22.11
N ALA A 348 -0.44 13.34 -22.28
CA ALA A 348 -1.23 13.85 -21.15
C ALA A 348 -1.47 12.76 -20.06
N ALA A 349 -1.68 11.51 -20.47
CA ALA A 349 -1.85 10.41 -19.50
C ALA A 349 -0.58 10.16 -18.67
N SER A 350 0.61 10.15 -19.29
CA SER A 350 1.88 9.99 -18.58
C SER A 350 2.13 11.13 -17.58
N ILE A 351 1.79 12.38 -17.97
CA ILE A 351 1.90 13.54 -17.08
C ILE A 351 0.96 13.41 -15.89
N VAL A 352 -0.31 13.05 -16.12
CA VAL A 352 -1.30 12.86 -15.03
C VAL A 352 -0.85 11.77 -14.06
N LEU A 353 -0.37 10.63 -14.55
CA LEU A 353 0.14 9.54 -13.72
C LEU A 353 1.40 9.94 -12.95
N GLY A 354 2.30 10.70 -13.58
CA GLY A 354 3.49 11.24 -12.94
C GLY A 354 3.16 12.23 -11.82
N LEU A 355 2.23 13.16 -12.06
CA LEU A 355 1.76 14.13 -11.06
C LEU A 355 1.03 13.44 -9.89
N TYR A 356 0.24 12.41 -10.17
CA TYR A 356 -0.35 11.60 -9.11
C TYR A 356 0.71 10.88 -8.27
N THR A 357 1.70 10.26 -8.90
CA THR A 357 2.81 9.61 -8.21
C THR A 357 3.58 10.61 -7.34
N LEU A 358 3.84 11.81 -7.87
CA LEU A 358 4.47 12.90 -7.12
C LEU A 358 3.59 13.33 -5.93
N THR A 359 2.26 13.41 -6.10
CA THR A 359 1.35 13.73 -5.00
C THR A 359 1.47 12.72 -3.86
N ILE A 360 1.48 11.42 -4.17
CA ILE A 360 1.67 10.37 -3.16
C ILE A 360 3.02 10.52 -2.45
N PHE A 361 4.09 10.80 -3.19
CA PHE A 361 5.42 11.04 -2.61
C PHE A 361 5.44 12.29 -1.70
N VAL A 362 4.82 13.38 -2.11
CA VAL A 362 4.72 14.60 -1.29
C VAL A 362 3.94 14.34 0.00
N LEU A 363 2.82 13.60 -0.06
CA LEU A 363 2.07 13.21 1.12
C LEU A 363 2.88 12.30 2.05
N PHE A 364 3.67 11.37 1.51
CA PHE A 364 4.60 10.55 2.27
C PHE A 364 5.66 11.40 2.99
N VAL A 365 6.29 12.34 2.29
CA VAL A 365 7.25 13.27 2.89
C VAL A 365 6.59 14.09 3.98
N ARG A 366 5.41 14.68 3.71
CA ARG A 366 4.64 15.47 4.69
C ARG A 366 4.32 14.66 5.95
N PHE A 367 3.96 13.40 5.81
CA PHE A 367 3.68 12.51 6.94
C PHE A 367 4.94 12.24 7.77
N ASN A 368 6.09 12.02 7.10
CA ASN A 368 7.38 11.81 7.76
C ASN A 368 8.05 13.10 8.28
N MET A 369 7.50 14.26 7.98
CA MET A 369 7.85 15.52 8.68
C MET A 369 7.21 15.63 10.06
N GLN A 370 6.16 14.88 10.32
CA GLN A 370 5.44 14.89 11.60
C GLN A 370 5.74 13.66 12.44
N TYR A 371 5.67 12.47 11.85
CA TYR A 371 5.90 11.19 12.53
C TYR A 371 7.01 10.41 11.82
N PHE A 372 7.79 9.61 12.56
CA PHE A 372 8.68 8.64 11.93
C PHE A 372 7.85 7.42 11.46
N GLN A 373 7.40 7.46 10.22
CA GLN A 373 6.58 6.41 9.58
C GLN A 373 7.09 6.09 8.16
N ALA A 374 8.37 5.75 8.06
CA ALA A 374 9.10 5.58 6.81
C ALA A 374 8.76 4.29 6.03
N GLN A 375 7.52 3.83 6.12
CA GLN A 375 7.07 2.57 5.52
C GLN A 375 6.65 2.79 4.06
N ALA A 376 7.24 2.02 3.13
CA ALA A 376 6.94 2.16 1.70
C ALA A 376 5.50 1.79 1.32
N ARG A 377 4.75 1.07 2.17
CA ARG A 377 3.31 0.81 1.92
C ARG A 377 2.50 2.09 1.70
N TYR A 378 2.93 3.21 2.26
CA TYR A 378 2.29 4.51 2.02
C TYR A 378 2.53 5.08 0.60
N LEU A 379 3.50 4.54 -0.14
CA LEU A 379 3.73 4.84 -1.56
C LEU A 379 2.94 3.93 -2.51
N TYR A 380 2.40 2.82 -2.01
CA TYR A 380 1.75 1.79 -2.84
C TYR A 380 0.41 2.19 -3.48
N PRO A 381 -0.31 3.21 -3.06
CA PRO A 381 -1.37 3.78 -3.90
C PRO A 381 -0.88 4.19 -5.30
N ALA A 382 0.43 4.47 -5.46
CA ALA A 382 1.09 4.73 -6.74
C ALA A 382 1.87 3.51 -7.28
N LEU A 383 1.74 2.30 -6.71
CA LEU A 383 2.50 1.12 -7.16
C LEU A 383 2.25 0.81 -8.64
N ALA A 384 1.00 0.91 -9.10
CA ALA A 384 0.66 0.63 -10.50
C ALA A 384 1.35 1.60 -11.48
N PRO A 385 1.26 2.93 -11.37
CA PRO A 385 1.99 3.84 -12.26
C PRO A 385 3.52 3.73 -12.13
N ILE A 386 4.06 3.48 -10.93
CA ILE A 386 5.50 3.20 -10.72
C ILE A 386 5.91 1.94 -11.49
N SER A 387 5.13 0.88 -11.42
CA SER A 387 5.39 -0.37 -12.14
C SER A 387 5.36 -0.18 -13.66
N VAL A 388 4.41 0.61 -14.17
CA VAL A 388 4.34 0.95 -15.59
C VAL A 388 5.57 1.74 -16.04
N LEU A 389 6.03 2.68 -15.23
CA LEU A 389 7.25 3.47 -15.48
C LEU A 389 8.48 2.56 -15.57
N ILE A 390 8.69 1.69 -14.57
CA ILE A 390 9.81 0.75 -14.52
C ILE A 390 9.80 -0.19 -15.72
N ALA A 391 8.64 -0.76 -16.05
CA ALA A 391 8.49 -1.67 -17.18
C ALA A 391 8.74 -0.98 -18.53
N ALA A 392 8.28 0.25 -18.70
CA ALA A 392 8.55 1.05 -19.91
C ALA A 392 10.05 1.31 -20.08
N GLY A 393 10.77 1.59 -18.99
CA GLY A 393 12.23 1.77 -19.00
C GLY A 393 12.95 0.50 -19.40
N TRP A 394 12.67 -0.63 -18.78
CA TRP A 394 13.26 -1.92 -19.11
C TRP A 394 12.94 -2.35 -20.55
N SER A 395 11.70 -2.15 -21.01
CA SER A 395 11.33 -2.39 -22.41
C SER A 395 12.10 -1.51 -23.37
N SER A 396 12.50 -0.31 -22.98
CA SER A 396 13.31 0.59 -23.82
C SER A 396 14.78 0.17 -23.90
N ILE A 397 15.33 -0.43 -22.83
CA ILE A 397 16.67 -1.00 -22.78
C ILE A 397 16.71 -2.28 -23.62
N ASP A 398 15.70 -3.14 -23.49
CA ASP A 398 15.61 -4.44 -24.19
C ASP A 398 14.99 -4.33 -25.59
N ARG A 399 15.41 -3.33 -26.37
CA ARG A 399 14.87 -3.05 -27.72
C ARG A 399 14.93 -4.24 -28.67
N ASN A 400 15.95 -5.07 -28.54
CA ASN A 400 16.17 -6.23 -29.39
C ASN A 400 15.43 -7.49 -28.93
N LYS A 401 14.57 -7.37 -27.90
CA LYS A 401 13.73 -8.47 -27.35
C LYS A 401 14.56 -9.71 -26.95
N LYS A 402 15.75 -9.53 -26.43
CA LYS A 402 16.64 -10.59 -25.97
C LYS A 402 16.23 -11.19 -24.62
N GLY A 403 15.12 -10.74 -24.02
CA GLY A 403 14.63 -11.20 -22.72
C GLY A 403 15.38 -10.60 -21.52
N PHE A 404 16.24 -9.63 -21.75
CA PHE A 404 17.04 -9.01 -20.70
C PHE A 404 16.16 -8.29 -19.65
N ALA A 405 15.08 -7.63 -20.08
CA ALA A 405 14.11 -6.98 -19.18
C ALA A 405 13.43 -8.01 -18.26
N VAL A 406 13.05 -9.18 -18.81
CA VAL A 406 12.46 -10.26 -18.03
C VAL A 406 13.46 -10.79 -17.02
N LEU A 407 14.70 -11.06 -17.43
CA LEU A 407 15.75 -11.56 -16.56
C LEU A 407 16.05 -10.59 -15.42
N ALA A 408 16.23 -9.30 -15.73
CA ALA A 408 16.52 -8.27 -14.73
C ALA A 408 15.42 -8.18 -13.67
N LEU A 409 14.14 -8.08 -14.10
CA LEU A 409 13.02 -8.03 -13.16
C LEU A 409 12.82 -9.34 -12.41
N SER A 410 13.10 -10.50 -13.03
CA SER A 410 13.07 -11.78 -12.33
C SER A 410 14.10 -11.82 -11.20
N ILE A 411 15.34 -11.37 -11.44
CA ILE A 411 16.36 -11.28 -10.39
C ILE A 411 15.89 -10.33 -9.27
N ALA A 412 15.41 -9.14 -9.63
CA ALA A 412 14.98 -8.14 -8.66
C ALA A 412 13.83 -8.58 -7.74
N LEU A 413 12.97 -9.47 -8.21
CA LEU A 413 11.75 -9.89 -7.50
C LEU A 413 11.88 -11.29 -6.88
N LEU A 414 12.49 -12.24 -7.58
CA LEU A 414 12.59 -13.63 -7.09
C LEU A 414 13.72 -13.81 -6.08
N LEU A 415 14.82 -13.06 -6.20
CA LEU A 415 15.90 -13.15 -5.23
C LEU A 415 15.46 -12.73 -3.81
N PRO A 416 14.81 -11.54 -3.61
CA PRO A 416 14.27 -11.22 -2.30
C PRO A 416 13.14 -12.16 -1.86
N MET A 417 12.35 -12.73 -2.80
CA MET A 417 11.33 -13.72 -2.45
C MET A 417 11.98 -15.01 -1.91
N GLY A 418 13.08 -15.48 -2.53
CA GLY A 418 13.87 -16.61 -2.03
C GLY A 418 14.40 -16.37 -0.61
N MET A 419 14.87 -15.15 -0.31
CA MET A 419 15.29 -14.78 1.05
C MET A 419 14.10 -14.73 2.02
N ALA A 420 12.92 -14.28 1.55
CA ALA A 420 11.73 -14.24 2.38
C ALA A 420 11.29 -15.62 2.85
N PHE A 421 11.34 -16.64 1.97
CA PHE A 421 11.03 -18.03 2.35
C PHE A 421 11.85 -18.54 3.52
N LYS A 422 13.09 -18.10 3.66
CA LYS A 422 13.98 -18.50 4.75
C LYS A 422 13.80 -17.62 6.00
N ASN A 423 13.84 -16.31 5.80
CA ASN A 423 14.05 -15.37 6.90
C ASN A 423 12.75 -14.91 7.57
N VAL A 424 11.61 -14.93 6.86
CA VAL A 424 10.35 -14.47 7.45
C VAL A 424 9.82 -15.46 8.49
N PRO A 425 9.74 -16.78 8.23
CA PRO A 425 9.33 -17.72 9.27
C PRO A 425 10.28 -17.70 10.48
N ALA A 426 11.59 -17.73 10.23
CA ALA A 426 12.59 -17.66 11.31
C ALA A 426 12.47 -16.37 12.12
N GLY A 427 12.16 -15.26 11.48
CA GLY A 427 11.94 -13.98 12.15
C GLY A 427 10.72 -13.98 13.06
N PHE A 428 9.64 -14.66 12.69
CA PHE A 428 8.48 -14.85 13.55
C PHE A 428 8.79 -15.78 14.73
N GLU A 429 9.44 -16.91 14.48
CA GLU A 429 9.84 -17.87 15.52
C GLU A 429 10.70 -17.22 16.61
N GLN A 430 11.67 -16.40 16.22
CA GLN A 430 12.53 -15.65 17.15
C GLN A 430 11.75 -14.70 18.08
N ARG A 431 10.56 -14.26 17.68
CA ARG A 431 9.73 -13.32 18.45
C ARG A 431 8.69 -13.99 19.33
N LEU A 432 8.49 -15.30 19.20
CA LEU A 432 7.55 -16.05 20.02
C LEU A 432 8.08 -16.30 21.44
N GLN A 433 9.39 -16.24 21.63
CA GLN A 433 10.02 -16.51 22.93
C GLN A 433 10.92 -15.35 23.35
N PRO A 434 11.02 -15.06 24.65
CA PRO A 434 11.97 -14.09 25.13
C PRO A 434 13.40 -14.54 24.78
N MET A 435 14.27 -13.59 24.47
CA MET A 435 15.70 -13.88 24.30
C MET A 435 16.23 -14.52 25.58
N SER A 436 16.95 -15.62 25.44
CA SER A 436 17.70 -16.17 26.56
C SER A 436 18.61 -15.07 27.15
N LYS A 437 18.58 -14.86 28.48
CA LYS A 437 19.47 -13.88 29.10
C LYS A 437 20.92 -14.16 28.67
N PRO A 438 21.67 -13.12 28.31
CA PRO A 438 23.06 -13.28 27.91
C PRO A 438 23.92 -13.85 29.02
#